data_34d269347ed02ff21166d5b508199d26
#
_entry.id   34d269347ed02ff21166d5b508199d26
#
_cell.length_a   1.000
_cell.length_b   1.000
_cell.length_c   1.000
_cell.angle_alpha   90.00
_cell.angle_beta   90.00
_cell.angle_gamma   90.00
#
_symmetry.space_group_name_H-M   'P 1'
#
loop_
_entity.id
_entity.type
_entity.pdbx_description
1 polymer ?
#
loop_
_entity_poly.entity_id
_entity_poly.type
_entity_poly.pdbx_seq_one_letter_code
_entity_poly.pdbx_strand_id
1 'polypeptide(L)'
;MLSKIKKHLYIWVVGIITISLFLAFKFGILSLGTRFQRDNSVNIEITEIKATQNLDEQVKLYTKLIERVGPEQAQIGLLESGLPFTGQTHLLNHTVGDYLYQKYGPAGLLQCQDYFLSSCYHGFILHAIADGGMQKVAEAFGYCRKEGPAVFSQCAHAIGHGFLANAGYKNLIQALQTCDQAVNTMSEFPAFNCYDGVFMENIWAVHDGKPSPDRWVKTNDTQYPCNDKRIDDKYILACWSNQPSLAYQFFQGDIKKVASSVCAKVKKLEYQQMCFDGLARQIHPLTQGQSSKTLELCSLMPSQQWNNFCVSVNAGASYAVGDRDAPFQICANISPEGKNECYGRIFSYMKAYQKGAEDIKSLCAKVSELDWRKKCEN
;
A
#
# COMPACT_ATOMS: atom_id res chain seq x y z
N MET A 1 23.60 7.07 -67.10
CA MET A 1 24.43 7.03 -65.89
C MET A 1 23.77 7.71 -64.74
N LEU A 2 23.19 8.90 -64.87
CA LEU A 2 22.54 9.70 -63.82
C LEU A 2 21.29 9.04 -63.15
N SER A 3 20.55 8.18 -63.85
CA SER A 3 19.33 7.50 -63.26
C SER A 3 19.67 6.39 -62.25
N LYS A 4 20.80 5.70 -62.44
CA LYS A 4 21.28 4.67 -61.47
C LYS A 4 21.82 5.31 -60.17
N ILE A 5 22.46 6.48 -60.25
CA ILE A 5 22.97 7.20 -59.08
C ILE A 5 21.82 7.70 -58.22
N LYS A 6 20.74 8.26 -58.79
CA LYS A 6 19.54 8.72 -58.04
C LYS A 6 18.82 7.54 -57.33
N LYS A 7 18.78 6.35 -57.95
CA LYS A 7 18.12 5.17 -57.35
C LYS A 7 18.91 4.61 -56.15
N HIS A 8 20.22 4.60 -56.23
CA HIS A 8 21.08 4.21 -55.11
C HIS A 8 21.04 5.19 -53.98
N LEU A 9 21.06 6.50 -54.29
CA LEU A 9 20.96 7.55 -53.24
C LEU A 9 19.64 7.48 -52.51
N TYR A 10 18.53 7.22 -53.19
CA TYR A 10 17.21 7.06 -52.57
C TYR A 10 17.17 5.85 -51.61
N ILE A 11 17.72 4.70 -52.01
CA ILE A 11 17.78 3.51 -51.16
C ILE A 11 18.63 3.75 -49.91
N TRP A 12 19.75 4.45 -50.04
CA TRP A 12 20.60 4.80 -48.89
C TRP A 12 19.92 5.79 -47.93
N VAL A 13 19.23 6.80 -48.43
CA VAL A 13 18.51 7.77 -47.61
C VAL A 13 17.36 7.11 -46.88
N VAL A 14 16.56 6.25 -47.52
CA VAL A 14 15.47 5.50 -46.87
C VAL A 14 16.03 4.52 -45.83
N GLY A 15 17.15 3.84 -46.14
CA GLY A 15 17.82 2.94 -45.19
C GLY A 15 18.34 3.65 -43.96
N ILE A 16 18.92 4.83 -44.08
CA ILE A 16 19.41 5.63 -42.96
C ILE A 16 18.24 6.12 -42.10
N ILE A 17 17.14 6.59 -42.74
CA ILE A 17 15.95 7.04 -41.99
C ILE A 17 15.31 5.90 -41.21
N THR A 18 15.17 4.69 -41.80
CA THR A 18 14.61 3.51 -41.11
C THR A 18 15.50 3.03 -39.98
N ILE A 19 16.82 3.02 -40.14
CA ILE A 19 17.76 2.65 -39.07
C ILE A 19 17.74 3.70 -37.95
N SER A 20 17.68 5.00 -38.27
CA SER A 20 17.60 6.08 -37.29
C SER A 20 16.29 6.04 -36.49
N LEU A 21 15.16 5.73 -37.13
CA LEU A 21 13.86 5.56 -36.47
C LEU A 21 13.87 4.29 -35.57
N PHE A 22 14.49 3.19 -36.03
CA PHE A 22 14.60 1.97 -35.25
C PHE A 22 15.53 2.14 -34.04
N LEU A 23 16.64 2.85 -34.19
CA LEU A 23 17.54 3.20 -33.11
C LEU A 23 16.89 4.18 -32.11
N ALA A 24 16.18 5.19 -32.62
CA ALA A 24 15.44 6.12 -31.75
C ALA A 24 14.32 5.41 -30.95
N PHE A 25 13.68 4.41 -31.53
CA PHE A 25 12.71 3.53 -30.82
C PHE A 25 13.38 2.61 -29.81
N LYS A 26 14.53 2.01 -30.18
CA LYS A 26 15.28 1.08 -29.30
C LYS A 26 15.99 1.79 -28.13
N PHE A 27 16.38 3.06 -28.30
CA PHE A 27 17.02 3.87 -27.24
C PHE A 27 16.06 4.78 -26.48
N GLY A 28 14.74 4.60 -26.65
CA GLY A 28 13.73 5.38 -25.90
C GLY A 28 13.72 6.90 -26.20
N ILE A 29 14.43 7.36 -27.25
CA ILE A 29 14.48 8.78 -27.67
C ILE A 29 13.19 9.20 -28.37
N LEU A 30 12.47 8.24 -29.00
CA LEU A 30 11.08 8.33 -29.36
C LEU A 30 10.30 7.41 -28.41
N SER A 31 10.15 7.81 -27.16
CA SER A 31 8.90 7.52 -26.50
C SER A 31 7.87 8.28 -27.35
N LEU A 32 7.13 7.57 -28.17
CA LEU A 32 5.77 7.94 -28.45
C LEU A 32 5.12 7.98 -27.08
N GLY A 33 5.26 9.12 -26.40
CA GLY A 33 4.34 9.53 -25.38
C GLY A 33 3.01 9.56 -26.09
N THR A 34 2.34 8.42 -26.15
CA THR A 34 0.91 8.41 -26.06
C THR A 34 0.65 9.10 -24.73
N ARG A 35 0.65 10.44 -24.72
CA ARG A 35 -0.32 11.13 -23.88
C ARG A 35 -1.62 10.46 -24.33
N PHE A 36 -2.01 9.46 -23.56
CA PHE A 36 -3.34 8.87 -23.67
C PHE A 36 -4.27 10.07 -23.65
N GLN A 37 -4.87 10.35 -24.78
CA GLN A 37 -5.86 11.43 -24.90
C GLN A 37 -6.95 10.97 -23.94
N ARG A 38 -7.00 11.63 -22.78
CA ARG A 38 -7.89 11.27 -21.67
C ARG A 38 -9.28 11.17 -22.27
N ASP A 39 -9.87 9.99 -22.22
CA ASP A 39 -11.24 9.83 -22.66
C ASP A 39 -12.11 10.65 -21.72
N ASN A 40 -12.64 11.78 -22.18
CA ASN A 40 -13.50 12.65 -21.40
C ASN A 40 -14.68 11.90 -20.77
N SER A 41 -15.08 10.76 -21.34
CA SER A 41 -16.13 9.91 -20.79
C SER A 41 -15.75 9.30 -19.44
N VAL A 42 -14.48 8.96 -19.18
CA VAL A 42 -14.01 8.48 -17.86
C VAL A 42 -14.29 9.52 -16.79
N ASN A 43 -14.00 10.81 -17.05
CA ASN A 43 -14.24 11.88 -16.10
C ASN A 43 -15.74 12.09 -15.81
N ILE A 44 -16.60 11.92 -16.80
CA ILE A 44 -18.07 12.03 -16.63
C ILE A 44 -18.56 10.91 -15.72
N GLU A 45 -18.20 9.65 -16.01
CA GLU A 45 -18.62 8.49 -15.21
C GLU A 45 -18.05 8.54 -13.77
N ILE A 46 -16.79 8.95 -13.59
CA ILE A 46 -16.22 9.17 -12.24
C ILE A 46 -17.01 10.27 -11.50
N THR A 47 -17.46 11.31 -12.20
CA THR A 47 -18.28 12.36 -11.58
C THR A 47 -19.64 11.82 -11.13
N GLU A 48 -20.27 10.95 -11.90
CA GLU A 48 -21.49 10.24 -11.55
C GLU A 48 -21.30 9.33 -10.34
N ILE A 49 -20.21 8.56 -10.31
CA ILE A 49 -19.84 7.72 -9.16
C ILE A 49 -19.67 8.57 -7.90
N LYS A 50 -19.01 9.73 -7.99
CA LYS A 50 -18.84 10.68 -6.86
C LYS A 50 -20.15 11.25 -6.35
N ALA A 51 -21.10 11.52 -7.23
CA ALA A 51 -22.42 12.06 -6.89
C ALA A 51 -23.31 11.02 -6.21
N THR A 52 -23.03 9.74 -6.40
CA THR A 52 -23.81 8.62 -5.87
C THR A 52 -23.46 8.37 -4.40
N GLN A 53 -24.47 8.36 -3.52
CA GLN A 53 -24.26 8.15 -2.08
C GLN A 53 -24.29 6.67 -1.66
N ASN A 54 -24.87 5.81 -2.47
CA ASN A 54 -25.00 4.39 -2.20
C ASN A 54 -23.77 3.63 -2.72
N LEU A 55 -23.06 2.92 -1.85
CA LEU A 55 -21.85 2.17 -2.21
C LEU A 55 -22.11 1.08 -3.24
N ASP A 56 -23.23 0.33 -3.12
CA ASP A 56 -23.55 -0.75 -4.06
C ASP A 56 -23.80 -0.20 -5.48
N GLU A 57 -24.41 0.97 -5.57
CA GLU A 57 -24.61 1.64 -6.86
C GLU A 57 -23.29 2.19 -7.41
N GLN A 58 -22.43 2.75 -6.55
CA GLN A 58 -21.07 3.15 -6.95
C GLN A 58 -20.26 1.96 -7.49
N VAL A 59 -20.32 0.80 -6.83
CA VAL A 59 -19.67 -0.44 -7.29
C VAL A 59 -20.18 -0.85 -8.65
N LYS A 60 -21.50 -0.83 -8.90
CA LYS A 60 -22.07 -1.14 -10.21
C LYS A 60 -21.61 -0.18 -11.31
N LEU A 61 -21.61 1.12 -11.03
CA LEU A 61 -21.15 2.13 -11.99
C LEU A 61 -19.65 1.95 -12.27
N TYR A 62 -18.85 1.71 -11.23
CA TYR A 62 -17.42 1.51 -11.38
C TYR A 62 -17.08 0.20 -12.13
N THR A 63 -17.84 -0.88 -11.88
CA THR A 63 -17.73 -2.12 -12.66
C THR A 63 -17.96 -1.87 -14.15
N LYS A 64 -19.02 -1.14 -14.51
CA LYS A 64 -19.28 -0.78 -15.92
C LYS A 64 -18.13 0.04 -16.51
N LEU A 65 -17.57 0.97 -15.74
CA LEU A 65 -16.40 1.74 -16.19
C LEU A 65 -15.21 0.81 -16.43
N ILE A 66 -14.91 -0.13 -15.52
CA ILE A 66 -13.82 -1.11 -15.67
C ILE A 66 -14.02 -1.97 -16.92
N GLU A 67 -15.24 -2.44 -17.17
CA GLU A 67 -15.58 -3.22 -18.37
C GLU A 67 -15.34 -2.44 -19.68
N ARG A 68 -15.63 -1.15 -19.67
CA ARG A 68 -15.53 -0.29 -20.86
C ARG A 68 -14.10 0.15 -21.14
N VAL A 69 -13.37 0.63 -20.14
CA VAL A 69 -12.05 1.26 -20.35
C VAL A 69 -10.87 0.39 -19.92
N GLY A 70 -11.15 -0.73 -19.25
CA GLY A 70 -10.16 -1.61 -18.65
C GLY A 70 -9.78 -1.20 -17.23
N PRO A 71 -9.22 -2.16 -16.46
CA PRO A 71 -8.94 -2.00 -15.03
C PRO A 71 -7.91 -0.90 -14.73
N GLU A 72 -6.86 -0.78 -15.54
CA GLU A 72 -5.82 0.23 -15.36
C GLU A 72 -6.36 1.65 -15.50
N GLN A 73 -7.10 1.93 -16.59
CA GLN A 73 -7.65 3.26 -16.86
C GLN A 73 -8.74 3.64 -15.84
N ALA A 74 -9.53 2.68 -15.37
CA ALA A 74 -10.51 2.91 -14.32
C ALA A 74 -9.83 3.27 -12.99
N GLN A 75 -8.75 2.59 -12.60
CA GLN A 75 -7.98 2.92 -11.40
C GLN A 75 -7.32 4.31 -11.50
N ILE A 76 -6.71 4.64 -12.64
CA ILE A 76 -6.13 5.96 -12.89
C ILE A 76 -7.24 7.03 -12.79
N GLY A 77 -8.39 6.82 -13.42
CA GLY A 77 -9.53 7.73 -13.35
C GLY A 77 -9.99 7.97 -11.91
N LEU A 78 -10.09 6.90 -11.11
CA LEU A 78 -10.45 7.00 -9.69
C LEU A 78 -9.39 7.76 -8.89
N LEU A 79 -8.10 7.47 -9.11
CA LEU A 79 -6.98 8.13 -8.44
C LEU A 79 -6.96 9.64 -8.73
N GLU A 80 -7.16 10.02 -9.98
CA GLU A 80 -7.14 11.42 -10.43
C GLU A 80 -8.46 12.16 -10.17
N SER A 81 -9.49 11.46 -9.68
CA SER A 81 -10.81 12.03 -9.40
C SER A 81 -10.79 13.11 -8.32
N GLY A 82 -9.74 13.17 -7.49
CA GLY A 82 -9.69 14.02 -6.31
C GLY A 82 -10.63 13.57 -5.19
N LEU A 83 -11.18 12.34 -5.26
CA LEU A 83 -11.86 11.73 -4.12
C LEU A 83 -10.88 11.59 -2.95
N PRO A 84 -11.30 11.94 -1.72
CA PRO A 84 -10.46 11.74 -0.57
C PRO A 84 -10.15 10.25 -0.41
N PHE A 85 -8.93 9.95 0.04
CA PHE A 85 -8.57 8.60 0.41
C PHE A 85 -9.37 8.20 1.67
N THR A 86 -10.41 7.41 1.47
CA THR A 86 -11.33 6.94 2.52
C THR A 86 -11.52 5.44 2.42
N GLY A 87 -12.08 4.83 3.46
CA GLY A 87 -12.50 3.42 3.40
C GLY A 87 -13.44 3.13 2.23
N GLN A 88 -14.32 4.08 1.87
CA GLN A 88 -15.23 3.93 0.73
C GLN A 88 -14.48 3.88 -0.62
N THR A 89 -13.49 4.76 -0.84
CA THR A 89 -12.67 4.74 -2.06
C THR A 89 -11.81 3.49 -2.13
N HIS A 90 -11.29 3.04 -1.00
CA HIS A 90 -10.56 1.78 -0.89
C HIS A 90 -11.45 0.58 -1.28
N LEU A 91 -12.67 0.49 -0.71
CA LEU A 91 -13.64 -0.55 -1.06
C LEU A 91 -14.06 -0.52 -2.53
N LEU A 92 -14.25 0.68 -3.08
CA LEU A 92 -14.60 0.82 -4.48
C LEU A 92 -13.51 0.23 -5.38
N ASN A 93 -12.24 0.43 -5.04
CA ASN A 93 -11.14 -0.14 -5.81
C ASN A 93 -10.93 -1.66 -5.61
N HIS A 94 -11.55 -2.31 -4.59
CA HIS A 94 -11.65 -3.78 -4.52
C HIS A 94 -12.30 -4.37 -5.76
N THR A 95 -13.29 -3.67 -6.33
CA THR A 95 -14.01 -4.08 -7.56
C THR A 95 -13.06 -4.39 -8.71
N VAL A 96 -11.90 -3.69 -8.79
CA VAL A 96 -10.88 -3.98 -9.80
C VAL A 96 -10.28 -5.36 -9.59
N GLY A 97 -9.94 -5.69 -8.34
CA GLY A 97 -9.41 -7.01 -7.98
C GLY A 97 -10.40 -8.13 -8.28
N ASP A 98 -11.67 -7.95 -7.90
CA ASP A 98 -12.74 -8.88 -8.19
C ASP A 98 -12.89 -9.12 -9.69
N TYR A 99 -12.93 -8.04 -10.49
CA TYR A 99 -13.01 -8.12 -11.95
C TYR A 99 -11.82 -8.86 -12.55
N LEU A 100 -10.60 -8.56 -12.10
CA LEU A 100 -9.38 -9.19 -12.60
C LEU A 100 -9.35 -10.68 -12.31
N TYR A 101 -9.78 -11.09 -11.10
CA TYR A 101 -9.88 -12.51 -10.77
C TYR A 101 -10.92 -13.24 -11.63
N GLN A 102 -12.11 -12.69 -11.74
CA GLN A 102 -13.19 -13.29 -12.53
C GLN A 102 -12.80 -13.46 -14.00
N LYS A 103 -12.08 -12.49 -14.56
CA LYS A 103 -11.73 -12.48 -15.98
C LYS A 103 -10.50 -13.31 -16.32
N TYR A 104 -9.49 -13.33 -15.45
CA TYR A 104 -8.18 -13.89 -15.76
C TYR A 104 -7.74 -14.99 -14.77
N GLY A 105 -8.56 -15.34 -13.78
CA GLY A 105 -8.18 -16.26 -12.71
C GLY A 105 -6.97 -15.74 -11.91
N PRO A 106 -6.21 -16.63 -11.23
CA PRO A 106 -5.08 -16.24 -10.40
C PRO A 106 -4.00 -15.40 -11.10
N ALA A 107 -3.81 -15.55 -12.42
CA ALA A 107 -2.85 -14.76 -13.19
C ALA A 107 -3.25 -13.28 -13.33
N GLY A 108 -4.52 -12.93 -13.14
CA GLY A 108 -5.01 -11.56 -13.18
C GLY A 108 -4.38 -10.65 -12.12
N LEU A 109 -3.82 -11.22 -11.05
CA LEU A 109 -3.15 -10.49 -9.99
C LEU A 109 -2.01 -9.59 -10.51
N LEU A 110 -1.31 -10.00 -11.56
CA LEU A 110 -0.24 -9.22 -12.19
C LEU A 110 -0.72 -7.88 -12.80
N GLN A 111 -2.02 -7.67 -12.93
CA GLN A 111 -2.62 -6.43 -13.43
C GLN A 111 -3.07 -5.50 -12.30
N CYS A 112 -3.03 -5.94 -11.04
CA CYS A 112 -3.28 -5.07 -9.91
C CYS A 112 -2.19 -4.00 -9.79
N GLN A 113 -2.62 -2.76 -9.52
CA GLN A 113 -1.74 -1.65 -9.21
C GLN A 113 -1.79 -1.34 -7.71
N ASP A 114 -0.69 -0.83 -7.19
CA ASP A 114 -0.54 -0.49 -5.76
C ASP A 114 -1.16 0.88 -5.46
N TYR A 115 -2.45 1.05 -5.82
CA TYR A 115 -3.22 2.25 -5.50
C TYR A 115 -4.14 2.00 -4.31
N PHE A 116 -4.51 3.06 -3.61
CA PHE A 116 -5.46 3.03 -2.50
C PHE A 116 -5.10 1.97 -1.42
N LEU A 117 -3.82 1.94 -0.97
CA LEU A 117 -3.28 0.95 -0.04
C LEU A 117 -3.50 -0.49 -0.55
N SER A 118 -3.09 -0.74 -1.78
CA SER A 118 -3.12 -2.09 -2.38
C SER A 118 -4.51 -2.72 -2.46
N SER A 119 -5.56 -1.90 -2.48
CA SER A 119 -6.95 -2.37 -2.42
C SER A 119 -7.35 -3.33 -3.55
N CYS A 120 -6.72 -3.21 -4.75
CA CYS A 120 -6.91 -4.20 -5.81
C CYS A 120 -6.52 -5.60 -5.34
N TYR A 121 -5.38 -5.75 -4.65
CA TYR A 121 -4.95 -7.05 -4.10
C TYR A 121 -5.94 -7.59 -3.06
N HIS A 122 -6.56 -6.71 -2.27
CA HIS A 122 -7.56 -7.11 -1.29
C HIS A 122 -8.79 -7.74 -1.96
N GLY A 123 -9.44 -7.06 -2.90
CA GLY A 123 -10.59 -7.60 -3.64
C GLY A 123 -10.23 -8.90 -4.37
N PHE A 124 -9.05 -8.92 -5.04
CA PHE A 124 -8.57 -10.09 -5.75
C PHE A 124 -8.43 -11.33 -4.84
N ILE A 125 -7.76 -11.18 -3.70
CA ILE A 125 -7.52 -12.28 -2.75
C ILE A 125 -8.82 -12.75 -2.10
N LEU A 126 -9.73 -11.85 -1.75
CA LEU A 126 -11.05 -12.24 -1.24
C LEU A 126 -11.78 -13.15 -2.23
N HIS A 127 -11.76 -12.81 -3.50
CA HIS A 127 -12.38 -13.61 -4.54
C HIS A 127 -11.69 -14.98 -4.68
N ALA A 128 -10.35 -15.01 -4.65
CA ALA A 128 -9.58 -16.26 -4.70
C ALA A 128 -9.91 -17.20 -3.52
N ILE A 129 -10.11 -16.66 -2.32
CA ILE A 129 -10.51 -17.42 -1.14
C ILE A 129 -11.91 -18.00 -1.33
N ALA A 130 -12.84 -17.20 -1.82
CA ALA A 130 -14.23 -17.63 -2.04
C ALA A 130 -14.34 -18.70 -3.14
N ASP A 131 -13.52 -18.64 -4.19
CA ASP A 131 -13.51 -19.58 -5.31
C ASP A 131 -12.92 -20.95 -4.96
N GLY A 132 -11.81 -21.00 -4.23
CA GLY A 132 -11.12 -22.29 -3.98
C GLY A 132 -10.22 -22.31 -2.74
N GLY A 133 -10.44 -21.41 -1.79
CA GLY A 133 -9.76 -21.41 -0.50
C GLY A 133 -8.24 -21.33 -0.62
N MET A 134 -7.55 -22.07 0.26
CA MET A 134 -6.08 -22.04 0.36
C MET A 134 -5.38 -22.41 -0.95
N GLN A 135 -5.93 -23.29 -1.77
CA GLN A 135 -5.32 -23.69 -3.02
C GLN A 135 -5.24 -22.53 -4.00
N LYS A 136 -6.34 -21.79 -4.19
CA LYS A 136 -6.38 -20.62 -5.09
C LYS A 136 -5.57 -19.45 -4.56
N VAL A 137 -5.54 -19.28 -3.25
CA VAL A 137 -4.67 -18.29 -2.59
C VAL A 137 -3.21 -18.59 -2.82
N ALA A 138 -2.78 -19.86 -2.68
CA ALA A 138 -1.39 -20.26 -2.92
C ALA A 138 -0.98 -20.05 -4.38
N GLU A 139 -1.88 -20.34 -5.32
CA GLU A 139 -1.67 -20.07 -6.75
C GLU A 139 -1.48 -18.57 -7.01
N ALA A 140 -2.39 -17.72 -6.51
CA ALA A 140 -2.31 -16.26 -6.63
C ALA A 140 -1.04 -15.69 -5.97
N PHE A 141 -0.69 -16.18 -4.77
CA PHE A 141 0.51 -15.76 -4.04
C PHE A 141 1.81 -16.07 -4.81
N GLY A 142 1.83 -17.13 -5.61
CA GLY A 142 2.93 -17.44 -6.52
C GLY A 142 3.20 -16.32 -7.55
N TYR A 143 2.18 -15.56 -7.93
CA TYR A 143 2.34 -14.37 -8.79
C TYR A 143 2.86 -13.17 -8.00
N CYS A 144 2.40 -12.94 -6.77
CA CYS A 144 2.88 -11.86 -5.91
C CYS A 144 4.41 -11.89 -5.73
N ARG A 145 5.00 -13.08 -5.64
CA ARG A 145 6.44 -13.26 -5.47
C ARG A 145 7.25 -12.67 -6.62
N LYS A 146 6.69 -12.65 -7.83
CA LYS A 146 7.37 -12.16 -9.04
C LYS A 146 7.43 -10.64 -9.09
N GLU A 147 6.54 -9.96 -8.35
CA GLU A 147 6.40 -8.49 -8.36
C GLU A 147 7.34 -7.77 -7.37
N GLY A 148 8.09 -8.53 -6.57
CA GLY A 148 9.06 -7.98 -5.63
C GLY A 148 8.59 -7.91 -4.18
N PRO A 149 9.50 -7.52 -3.24
CA PRO A 149 9.28 -7.66 -1.80
C PRO A 149 8.08 -6.88 -1.25
N ALA A 150 7.82 -5.68 -1.79
CA ALA A 150 6.71 -4.85 -1.35
C ALA A 150 5.36 -5.50 -1.68
N VAL A 151 5.16 -5.89 -2.95
CA VAL A 151 3.92 -6.55 -3.39
C VAL A 151 3.74 -7.90 -2.69
N PHE A 152 4.83 -8.65 -2.50
CA PHE A 152 4.84 -9.91 -1.78
C PHE A 152 4.30 -9.76 -0.34
N SER A 153 4.75 -8.74 0.39
CA SER A 153 4.27 -8.42 1.74
C SER A 153 2.80 -7.97 1.75
N GLN A 154 2.40 -7.15 0.78
CA GLN A 154 1.03 -6.67 0.65
C GLN A 154 0.04 -7.78 0.30
N CYS A 155 0.42 -8.72 -0.55
CA CYS A 155 -0.39 -9.90 -0.84
C CYS A 155 -0.64 -10.74 0.41
N ALA A 156 0.40 -10.99 1.22
CA ALA A 156 0.22 -11.73 2.47
C ALA A 156 -0.69 -10.99 3.45
N HIS A 157 -0.61 -9.66 3.50
CA HIS A 157 -1.50 -8.82 4.28
C HIS A 157 -2.96 -8.94 3.78
N ALA A 158 -3.18 -8.86 2.47
CA ALA A 158 -4.50 -9.05 1.86
C ALA A 158 -5.07 -10.46 2.12
N ILE A 159 -4.22 -11.49 2.15
CA ILE A 159 -4.61 -12.86 2.52
C ILE A 159 -5.14 -12.90 3.95
N GLY A 160 -4.51 -12.19 4.88
CA GLY A 160 -4.99 -12.07 6.27
C GLY A 160 -6.39 -11.46 6.36
N HIS A 161 -6.65 -10.37 5.64
CA HIS A 161 -7.98 -9.79 5.53
C HIS A 161 -9.00 -10.83 5.06
N GLY A 162 -8.69 -11.51 3.96
CA GLY A 162 -9.57 -12.49 3.38
C GLY A 162 -9.85 -13.69 4.29
N PHE A 163 -8.88 -14.15 5.07
CA PHE A 163 -9.09 -15.25 6.00
C PHE A 163 -10.08 -14.90 7.09
N LEU A 164 -10.01 -13.69 7.68
CA LEU A 164 -10.99 -13.30 8.69
C LEU A 164 -12.37 -13.03 8.09
N ALA A 165 -12.44 -12.33 6.97
CA ALA A 165 -13.70 -12.07 6.29
C ALA A 165 -14.43 -13.38 5.93
N ASN A 166 -13.69 -14.36 5.40
CA ASN A 166 -14.26 -15.67 5.05
C ASN A 166 -14.62 -16.53 6.26
N ALA A 167 -13.80 -16.51 7.33
CA ALA A 167 -14.09 -17.28 8.56
C ALA A 167 -15.25 -16.68 9.37
N GLY A 168 -15.54 -15.40 9.17
CA GLY A 168 -16.45 -14.60 9.99
C GLY A 168 -15.76 -14.04 11.24
N TYR A 169 -16.11 -12.83 11.62
CA TYR A 169 -15.38 -12.00 12.60
C TYR A 169 -15.29 -12.59 14.02
N LYS A 170 -16.24 -13.42 14.43
CA LYS A 170 -16.16 -14.15 15.72
C LYS A 170 -15.01 -15.17 15.78
N ASN A 171 -14.50 -15.60 14.63
CA ASN A 171 -13.51 -16.66 14.46
C ASN A 171 -12.08 -16.13 14.29
N LEU A 172 -11.73 -15.01 14.96
CA LEU A 172 -10.41 -14.35 14.88
C LEU A 172 -9.24 -15.34 15.05
N ILE A 173 -9.31 -16.22 16.06
CA ILE A 173 -8.26 -17.22 16.32
C ILE A 173 -8.13 -18.21 15.15
N GLN A 174 -9.24 -18.66 14.58
CA GLN A 174 -9.22 -19.54 13.43
C GLN A 174 -8.57 -18.88 12.21
N ALA A 175 -8.86 -17.60 11.96
CA ALA A 175 -8.23 -16.85 10.87
C ALA A 175 -6.70 -16.73 11.06
N LEU A 176 -6.24 -16.45 12.30
CA LEU A 176 -4.81 -16.43 12.63
C LEU A 176 -4.15 -17.80 12.42
N GLN A 177 -4.81 -18.89 12.83
CA GLN A 177 -4.32 -20.25 12.59
C GLN A 177 -4.32 -20.61 11.10
N THR A 178 -5.20 -20.02 10.29
CA THR A 178 -5.16 -20.21 8.83
C THR A 178 -3.94 -19.51 8.21
N CYS A 179 -3.47 -18.37 8.78
CA CYS A 179 -2.18 -17.81 8.42
C CYS A 179 -1.00 -18.77 8.73
N ASP A 180 -1.05 -19.50 9.86
CA ASP A 180 -0.03 -20.54 10.18
C ASP A 180 -0.04 -21.67 9.14
N GLN A 181 -1.23 -22.09 8.68
CA GLN A 181 -1.35 -23.08 7.61
C GLN A 181 -0.76 -22.55 6.29
N ALA A 182 -0.95 -21.25 5.99
CA ALA A 182 -0.38 -20.61 4.82
C ALA A 182 1.16 -20.65 4.83
N VAL A 183 1.80 -20.45 6.00
CA VAL A 183 3.26 -20.62 6.18
C VAL A 183 3.73 -22.02 5.78
N ASN A 184 2.97 -23.05 6.15
CA ASN A 184 3.31 -24.42 5.82
C ASN A 184 3.05 -24.80 4.35
N THR A 185 2.15 -24.05 3.68
CA THR A 185 1.71 -24.33 2.32
C THR A 185 2.47 -23.53 1.28
N MET A 186 2.84 -22.27 1.61
CA MET A 186 3.47 -21.32 0.71
C MET A 186 4.90 -21.02 1.18
N SER A 187 5.89 -21.34 0.33
CA SER A 187 7.29 -21.07 0.65
C SER A 187 7.55 -19.58 0.90
N GLU A 188 8.33 -19.27 1.93
CA GLU A 188 8.72 -17.90 2.33
C GLU A 188 7.55 -16.96 2.67
N PHE A 189 6.38 -17.53 2.99
CA PHE A 189 5.20 -16.74 3.31
C PHE A 189 5.45 -15.81 4.51
N PRO A 190 5.24 -14.48 4.39
CA PRO A 190 5.52 -13.54 5.47
C PRO A 190 4.39 -13.54 6.50
N ALA A 191 4.44 -14.45 7.45
CA ALA A 191 3.42 -14.71 8.46
C ALA A 191 2.94 -13.45 9.19
N PHE A 192 3.87 -12.56 9.60
CA PHE A 192 3.54 -11.33 10.28
C PHE A 192 2.56 -10.47 9.48
N ASN A 193 2.76 -10.35 8.16
CA ASN A 193 1.87 -9.55 7.31
C ASN A 193 0.46 -10.15 7.25
N CYS A 194 0.34 -11.48 7.24
CA CYS A 194 -0.97 -12.14 7.30
C CYS A 194 -1.67 -11.87 8.63
N TYR A 195 -0.97 -12.01 9.76
CA TYR A 195 -1.54 -11.69 11.08
C TYR A 195 -1.95 -10.22 11.17
N ASP A 196 -1.14 -9.31 10.63
CA ASP A 196 -1.43 -7.87 10.58
C ASP A 196 -2.72 -7.60 9.78
N GLY A 197 -2.90 -8.27 8.63
CA GLY A 197 -4.14 -8.22 7.84
C GLY A 197 -5.36 -8.73 8.60
N VAL A 198 -5.23 -9.85 9.33
CA VAL A 198 -6.32 -10.39 10.17
C VAL A 198 -6.74 -9.38 11.24
N PHE A 199 -5.79 -8.75 11.95
CA PHE A 199 -6.14 -7.76 12.98
C PHE A 199 -6.66 -6.46 12.38
N MET A 200 -6.15 -6.03 11.23
CA MET A 200 -6.68 -4.86 10.53
C MET A 200 -8.13 -5.11 10.10
N GLU A 201 -8.44 -6.25 9.53
CA GLU A 201 -9.81 -6.64 9.16
C GLU A 201 -10.75 -6.65 10.37
N ASN A 202 -10.31 -7.18 11.51
CA ASN A 202 -11.09 -7.17 12.75
C ASN A 202 -11.47 -5.74 13.19
N ILE A 203 -10.62 -4.75 12.93
CA ILE A 203 -10.85 -3.36 13.32
C ILE A 203 -11.75 -2.65 12.32
N TRP A 204 -11.46 -2.78 11.04
CA TRP A 204 -12.09 -1.97 10.01
C TRP A 204 -13.34 -2.63 9.42
N ALA A 205 -13.42 -3.97 9.39
CA ALA A 205 -14.50 -4.74 8.75
C ALA A 205 -14.85 -4.19 7.36
N VAL A 206 -13.80 -3.88 6.60
CA VAL A 206 -13.88 -3.05 5.38
C VAL A 206 -14.70 -3.67 4.25
N HIS A 207 -15.00 -4.98 4.32
CA HIS A 207 -15.67 -5.67 3.23
C HIS A 207 -17.18 -5.51 3.24
N ASP A 208 -17.78 -5.31 4.41
CA ASP A 208 -19.24 -5.20 4.56
C ASP A 208 -19.73 -3.75 4.64
N GLY A 209 -18.81 -2.79 4.55
CA GLY A 209 -19.14 -1.36 4.70
C GLY A 209 -19.70 -0.96 6.07
N LYS A 210 -20.00 -1.95 6.93
CA LYS A 210 -20.46 -1.76 8.31
C LYS A 210 -19.67 -2.67 9.24
N PRO A 211 -19.27 -2.15 10.43
CA PRO A 211 -18.58 -2.97 11.41
C PRO A 211 -19.45 -4.12 11.88
N SER A 212 -18.98 -5.37 11.72
CA SER A 212 -19.67 -6.53 12.26
C SER A 212 -19.75 -6.46 13.79
N PRO A 213 -20.90 -6.79 14.41
CA PRO A 213 -21.02 -6.84 15.87
C PRO A 213 -20.19 -7.98 16.50
N ASP A 214 -19.82 -8.99 15.71
CA ASP A 214 -19.05 -10.16 16.15
C ASP A 214 -17.54 -9.93 16.22
N ARG A 215 -17.08 -8.71 15.89
CA ARG A 215 -15.66 -8.34 15.97
C ARG A 215 -15.13 -8.46 17.39
N TRP A 216 -13.87 -8.85 17.50
CA TRP A 216 -13.15 -8.83 18.77
C TRP A 216 -12.76 -7.39 19.13
N VAL A 217 -13.73 -6.61 19.58
CA VAL A 217 -13.61 -5.20 19.95
C VAL A 217 -14.39 -4.94 21.24
N LYS A 218 -13.82 -4.18 22.17
CA LYS A 218 -14.48 -3.72 23.38
C LYS A 218 -14.31 -2.21 23.51
N THR A 219 -15.40 -1.47 23.61
CA THR A 219 -15.39 0.00 23.70
C THR A 219 -14.82 0.52 25.02
N ASN A 220 -14.83 -0.31 26.08
CA ASN A 220 -14.31 0.01 27.41
C ASN A 220 -12.91 -0.56 27.70
N ASP A 221 -12.30 -1.26 26.76
CA ASP A 221 -10.95 -1.81 26.86
C ASP A 221 -10.17 -1.60 25.57
N THR A 222 -9.39 -0.53 25.54
CA THR A 222 -8.57 -0.15 24.39
C THR A 222 -7.36 -1.05 24.15
N GLN A 223 -7.10 -2.03 25.02
CA GLN A 223 -6.04 -3.02 24.86
C GLN A 223 -6.57 -4.37 24.34
N TYR A 224 -7.89 -4.58 24.37
CA TYR A 224 -8.51 -5.77 23.81
C TYR A 224 -8.55 -5.66 22.27
N PRO A 225 -8.19 -6.72 21.51
CA PRO A 225 -7.98 -8.11 21.96
C PRO A 225 -6.50 -8.45 22.33
N CYS A 226 -5.54 -7.52 22.26
CA CYS A 226 -4.11 -7.82 22.43
C CYS A 226 -3.74 -8.27 23.88
N ASN A 227 -4.59 -7.99 24.84
CA ASN A 227 -4.48 -8.48 26.23
C ASN A 227 -5.26 -9.75 26.52
N ASP A 228 -5.96 -10.33 25.53
CA ASP A 228 -6.74 -11.57 25.70
C ASP A 228 -5.80 -12.79 25.67
N LYS A 229 -5.95 -13.67 26.66
CA LYS A 229 -5.12 -14.88 26.84
C LYS A 229 -5.23 -15.89 25.67
N ARG A 230 -6.23 -15.77 24.83
CA ARG A 230 -6.43 -16.61 23.64
C ARG A 230 -5.54 -16.17 22.48
N ILE A 231 -4.98 -14.96 22.51
CA ILE A 231 -4.04 -14.48 21.50
C ILE A 231 -2.66 -15.03 21.87
N ASP A 232 -2.13 -15.93 21.04
CA ASP A 232 -0.79 -16.50 21.20
C ASP A 232 0.29 -15.42 21.02
N ASP A 233 1.42 -15.55 21.72
CA ASP A 233 2.53 -14.61 21.69
C ASP A 233 3.04 -14.30 20.27
N LYS A 234 2.99 -15.27 19.36
CA LYS A 234 3.42 -15.09 17.96
C LYS A 234 2.55 -14.11 17.16
N TYR A 235 1.30 -13.86 17.59
CA TYR A 235 0.37 -12.91 16.95
C TYR A 235 0.39 -11.52 17.59
N ILE A 236 0.95 -11.40 18.79
CA ILE A 236 0.82 -10.20 19.64
C ILE A 236 1.41 -8.96 18.97
N LEU A 237 2.54 -9.07 18.26
CA LEU A 237 3.15 -7.92 17.57
C LEU A 237 2.21 -7.34 16.52
N ALA A 238 1.58 -8.20 15.71
CA ALA A 238 0.61 -7.78 14.70
C ALA A 238 -0.66 -7.18 15.33
N CYS A 239 -1.09 -7.71 16.48
CA CYS A 239 -2.19 -7.13 17.24
C CYS A 239 -1.86 -5.69 17.69
N TRP A 240 -0.71 -5.48 18.33
CA TRP A 240 -0.31 -4.15 18.79
C TRP A 240 -0.03 -3.16 17.66
N SER A 241 0.37 -3.64 16.48
CA SER A 241 0.52 -2.85 15.27
C SER A 241 -0.81 -2.19 14.83
N ASN A 242 -1.94 -2.86 15.07
CA ASN A 242 -3.25 -2.41 14.65
C ASN A 242 -4.08 -1.74 15.77
N GLN A 243 -3.79 -2.05 17.02
CA GLN A 243 -4.56 -1.56 18.18
C GLN A 243 -4.71 -0.03 18.25
N PRO A 244 -3.70 0.80 17.87
CA PRO A 244 -3.85 2.24 17.85
C PRO A 244 -4.94 2.74 16.91
N SER A 245 -5.19 2.05 15.79
CA SER A 245 -6.25 2.42 14.83
C SER A 245 -7.63 2.30 15.46
N LEU A 246 -7.85 1.26 16.26
CA LEU A 246 -9.09 1.09 17.03
C LEU A 246 -9.23 2.17 18.11
N ALA A 247 -8.16 2.40 18.87
CA ALA A 247 -8.16 3.42 19.91
C ALA A 247 -8.37 4.82 19.34
N TYR A 248 -7.80 5.13 18.18
CA TYR A 248 -7.98 6.39 17.46
C TYR A 248 -9.45 6.63 17.13
N GLN A 249 -10.20 5.60 16.69
CA GLN A 249 -11.64 5.70 16.47
C GLN A 249 -12.39 5.98 17.78
N PHE A 250 -12.08 5.26 18.87
CA PHE A 250 -12.74 5.47 20.17
C PHE A 250 -12.48 6.84 20.79
N PHE A 251 -11.27 7.38 20.57
CA PHE A 251 -10.90 8.69 21.06
C PHE A 251 -11.16 9.81 20.04
N GLN A 252 -11.96 9.54 19.00
CA GLN A 252 -12.40 10.53 18.01
C GLN A 252 -11.24 11.32 17.37
N GLY A 253 -10.15 10.64 17.11
CA GLY A 253 -8.98 11.23 16.46
C GLY A 253 -7.93 11.85 17.39
N ASP A 254 -8.07 11.72 18.71
CA ASP A 254 -7.12 12.27 19.69
C ASP A 254 -5.83 11.42 19.74
N ILE A 255 -4.85 11.78 18.91
CA ILE A 255 -3.52 11.13 18.83
C ILE A 255 -2.82 11.13 20.20
N LYS A 256 -2.83 12.26 20.92
CA LYS A 256 -2.16 12.40 22.21
C LYS A 256 -2.75 11.43 23.24
N LYS A 257 -4.06 11.27 23.23
CA LYS A 257 -4.75 10.34 24.13
C LYS A 257 -4.45 8.89 23.78
N VAL A 258 -4.39 8.52 22.50
CA VAL A 258 -3.95 7.18 22.07
C VAL A 258 -2.54 6.92 22.53
N ALA A 259 -1.60 7.84 22.26
CA ALA A 259 -0.19 7.71 22.65
C ALA A 259 -0.01 7.49 24.17
N SER A 260 -0.68 8.33 25.00
CA SER A 260 -0.50 8.32 26.46
C SER A 260 -1.29 7.24 27.18
N SER A 261 -2.51 6.93 26.71
CA SER A 261 -3.43 6.03 27.43
C SER A 261 -3.41 4.60 26.92
N VAL A 262 -2.90 4.37 25.70
CA VAL A 262 -2.81 3.04 25.09
C VAL A 262 -1.35 2.64 24.93
N CYS A 263 -0.60 3.24 24.01
CA CYS A 263 0.76 2.78 23.69
C CYS A 263 1.73 2.93 24.86
N ALA A 264 1.72 4.05 25.58
CA ALA A 264 2.59 4.25 26.75
C ALA A 264 2.26 3.30 27.93
N LYS A 265 1.11 2.64 27.92
CA LYS A 265 0.71 1.67 28.95
C LYS A 265 1.11 0.23 28.62
N VAL A 266 1.57 -0.03 27.44
CA VAL A 266 2.08 -1.35 27.02
C VAL A 266 3.40 -1.61 27.75
N LYS A 267 3.48 -2.71 28.50
CA LYS A 267 4.60 -2.96 29.42
C LYS A 267 5.85 -3.48 28.69
N LYS A 268 5.69 -4.35 27.71
CA LYS A 268 6.78 -4.97 26.98
C LYS A 268 7.26 -4.03 25.88
N LEU A 269 8.53 -3.65 25.89
CA LEU A 269 9.07 -2.62 24.99
C LEU A 269 8.80 -2.92 23.49
N GLU A 270 8.98 -4.17 23.09
CA GLU A 270 8.73 -4.58 21.70
C GLU A 270 7.25 -4.40 21.28
N TYR A 271 6.31 -4.68 22.18
CA TYR A 271 4.88 -4.48 21.95
C TYR A 271 4.53 -2.98 21.94
N GLN A 272 5.15 -2.23 22.85
CA GLN A 272 5.02 -0.77 22.91
C GLN A 272 5.51 -0.12 21.62
N GLN A 273 6.65 -0.60 21.08
CA GLN A 273 7.19 -0.14 19.81
C GLN A 273 6.24 -0.40 18.65
N MET A 274 5.63 -1.60 18.59
CA MET A 274 4.62 -1.90 17.57
C MET A 274 3.37 -1.04 17.70
N CYS A 275 2.95 -0.72 18.92
CA CYS A 275 1.85 0.20 19.16
C CYS A 275 2.17 1.61 18.64
N PHE A 276 3.35 2.15 18.93
CA PHE A 276 3.76 3.45 18.42
C PHE A 276 3.99 3.45 16.90
N ASP A 277 4.43 2.34 16.31
CA ASP A 277 4.51 2.18 14.85
C ASP A 277 3.11 2.27 14.21
N GLY A 278 2.15 1.54 14.75
CA GLY A 278 0.76 1.60 14.29
C GLY A 278 0.14 2.99 14.43
N LEU A 279 0.40 3.68 15.54
CA LEU A 279 -0.07 5.06 15.73
C LEU A 279 0.57 6.03 14.74
N ALA A 280 1.87 5.91 14.51
CA ALA A 280 2.58 6.74 13.54
C ALA A 280 2.04 6.55 12.11
N ARG A 281 1.68 5.33 11.74
CA ARG A 281 1.02 5.05 10.44
C ARG A 281 -0.35 5.70 10.29
N GLN A 282 -1.09 5.94 11.39
CA GLN A 282 -2.35 6.71 11.35
C GLN A 282 -2.12 8.21 11.08
N ILE A 283 -0.92 8.73 11.37
CA ILE A 283 -0.57 10.14 11.15
C ILE A 283 -0.29 10.41 9.66
N HIS A 284 0.29 9.47 8.93
CA HIS A 284 0.68 9.66 7.53
C HIS A 284 -0.46 10.16 6.62
N PRO A 285 -1.66 9.54 6.60
CA PRO A 285 -2.78 10.04 5.79
C PRO A 285 -3.24 11.44 6.17
N LEU A 286 -3.07 11.84 7.44
CA LEU A 286 -3.46 13.16 7.94
C LEU A 286 -2.50 14.26 7.47
N THR A 287 -1.24 13.91 7.24
CA THR A 287 -0.18 14.86 6.87
C THR A 287 0.07 14.93 5.37
N GLN A 288 -0.26 13.87 4.63
CA GLN A 288 -0.03 13.75 3.19
C GLN A 288 1.44 14.08 2.81
N GLY A 289 2.40 13.64 3.64
CA GLY A 289 3.83 13.89 3.43
C GLY A 289 4.31 15.30 3.76
N GLN A 290 3.44 16.22 4.22
CA GLN A 290 3.86 17.56 4.64
C GLN A 290 4.76 17.50 5.87
N SER A 291 6.04 17.85 5.71
CA SER A 291 7.07 17.74 6.74
C SER A 291 6.70 18.48 8.03
N SER A 292 6.28 19.75 7.94
CA SER A 292 5.89 20.55 9.13
C SER A 292 4.74 19.92 9.91
N LYS A 293 3.72 19.46 9.21
CA LYS A 293 2.56 18.84 9.83
C LYS A 293 2.88 17.46 10.42
N THR A 294 3.79 16.72 9.80
CA THR A 294 4.31 15.46 10.34
C THR A 294 5.05 15.70 11.67
N LEU A 295 5.94 16.68 11.72
CA LEU A 295 6.65 17.05 12.93
C LEU A 295 5.69 17.54 14.03
N GLU A 296 4.71 18.35 13.70
CA GLU A 296 3.68 18.81 14.62
C GLU A 296 2.91 17.64 15.24
N LEU A 297 2.32 16.76 14.44
CA LEU A 297 1.54 15.64 14.95
C LEU A 297 2.40 14.61 15.69
N CYS A 298 3.62 14.33 15.24
CA CYS A 298 4.55 13.46 15.95
C CYS A 298 5.03 14.06 17.30
N SER A 299 5.02 15.40 17.46
CA SER A 299 5.34 16.05 18.74
C SER A 299 4.36 15.71 19.87
N LEU A 300 3.18 15.17 19.53
CA LEU A 300 2.19 14.68 20.50
C LEU A 300 2.58 13.36 21.17
N MET A 301 3.67 12.71 20.74
CA MET A 301 4.18 11.50 21.38
C MET A 301 4.75 11.79 22.77
N PRO A 302 4.74 10.82 23.71
CA PRO A 302 5.01 11.08 25.13
C PRO A 302 6.48 11.36 25.45
N SER A 303 7.41 11.15 24.52
CA SER A 303 8.84 11.43 24.69
C SER A 303 9.52 11.74 23.36
N GLN A 304 10.71 12.36 23.43
CA GLN A 304 11.52 12.65 22.24
C GLN A 304 11.88 11.40 21.44
N GLN A 305 12.13 10.28 22.13
CA GLN A 305 12.36 8.99 21.46
C GLN A 305 11.17 8.58 20.59
N TRP A 306 9.95 8.62 21.12
CA TRP A 306 8.76 8.25 20.38
C TRP A 306 8.37 9.29 19.34
N ASN A 307 8.70 10.56 19.56
CA ASN A 307 8.58 11.60 18.54
C ASN A 307 9.47 11.26 17.34
N ASN A 308 10.78 11.02 17.56
CA ASN A 308 11.72 10.65 16.52
C ASN A 308 11.29 9.37 15.78
N PHE A 309 10.82 8.37 16.52
CA PHE A 309 10.30 7.13 15.96
C PHE A 309 9.10 7.41 15.04
N CYS A 310 8.12 8.18 15.49
CA CYS A 310 6.94 8.58 14.71
C CYS A 310 7.35 9.28 13.40
N VAL A 311 8.27 10.24 13.48
CA VAL A 311 8.77 10.97 12.32
C VAL A 311 9.43 10.03 11.32
N SER A 312 10.25 9.08 11.80
CA SER A 312 10.93 8.11 10.94
C SER A 312 9.94 7.16 10.24
N VAL A 313 8.88 6.71 10.92
CA VAL A 313 7.82 5.89 10.34
C VAL A 313 7.10 6.64 9.23
N ASN A 314 6.77 7.91 9.45
CA ASN A 314 6.09 8.75 8.45
C ASN A 314 6.97 9.04 7.23
N ALA A 315 8.28 9.23 7.42
CA ALA A 315 9.22 9.36 6.31
C ALA A 315 9.26 8.10 5.44
N GLY A 316 9.34 6.91 6.07
CA GLY A 316 9.25 5.63 5.36
C GLY A 316 7.91 5.45 4.63
N ALA A 317 6.80 5.77 5.27
CA ALA A 317 5.46 5.67 4.67
C ALA A 317 5.32 6.60 3.45
N SER A 318 5.83 7.84 3.52
CA SER A 318 5.85 8.75 2.37
C SER A 318 6.63 8.17 1.19
N TYR A 319 7.77 7.52 1.45
CA TYR A 319 8.52 6.84 0.39
C TYR A 319 7.73 5.68 -0.22
N ALA A 320 7.10 4.87 0.62
CA ALA A 320 6.33 3.70 0.18
C ALA A 320 5.16 4.06 -0.74
N VAL A 321 4.51 5.20 -0.52
CA VAL A 321 3.41 5.69 -1.39
C VAL A 321 3.89 6.43 -2.65
N GLY A 322 5.21 6.46 -2.90
CA GLY A 322 5.78 6.99 -4.13
C GLY A 322 6.30 8.43 -4.04
N ASP A 323 6.20 9.10 -2.88
CA ASP A 323 6.80 10.42 -2.71
C ASP A 323 8.33 10.28 -2.61
N ARG A 324 9.04 11.02 -3.46
CA ARG A 324 10.51 10.97 -3.55
C ARG A 324 11.21 12.21 -2.99
N ASP A 325 10.45 13.16 -2.44
CA ASP A 325 10.96 14.42 -1.87
C ASP A 325 10.64 14.56 -0.39
N ALA A 326 9.38 14.36 0.01
CA ALA A 326 8.93 14.47 1.40
C ALA A 326 9.74 13.64 2.41
N PRO A 327 10.10 12.37 2.13
CA PRO A 327 10.89 11.56 3.08
C PRO A 327 12.17 12.25 3.52
N PHE A 328 12.93 12.79 2.56
CA PHE A 328 14.21 13.46 2.84
C PHE A 328 14.02 14.79 3.59
N GLN A 329 12.98 15.55 3.24
CA GLN A 329 12.64 16.79 3.95
C GLN A 329 12.19 16.51 5.40
N ILE A 330 11.43 15.43 5.63
CA ILE A 330 11.01 15.02 6.97
C ILE A 330 12.24 14.68 7.80
N CYS A 331 13.17 13.86 7.30
CA CYS A 331 14.38 13.47 8.03
C CYS A 331 15.37 14.61 8.22
N ALA A 332 15.46 15.58 7.30
CA ALA A 332 16.31 16.74 7.46
C ALA A 332 15.90 17.62 8.66
N ASN A 333 14.61 17.64 8.98
CA ASN A 333 14.02 18.48 10.03
C ASN A 333 13.82 17.79 11.38
N ILE A 334 14.20 16.50 11.53
CA ILE A 334 14.17 15.78 12.80
C ILE A 334 15.35 16.19 13.70
N SER A 335 15.23 15.92 15.01
CA SER A 335 16.36 16.13 15.94
C SER A 335 17.60 15.32 15.55
N PRO A 336 18.83 15.77 15.88
CA PRO A 336 20.05 15.04 15.54
C PRO A 336 20.05 13.57 15.97
N GLU A 337 19.49 13.26 17.13
CA GLU A 337 19.41 11.90 17.70
C GLU A 337 18.50 10.98 16.87
N GLY A 338 17.46 11.55 16.23
CA GLY A 338 16.51 10.81 15.38
C GLY A 338 16.99 10.54 13.97
N LYS A 339 18.01 11.24 13.49
CA LYS A 339 18.45 11.18 12.08
C LYS A 339 18.91 9.79 11.67
N ASN A 340 19.61 9.07 12.55
CA ASN A 340 20.09 7.73 12.24
C ASN A 340 18.93 6.76 11.94
N GLU A 341 17.89 6.81 12.74
CA GLU A 341 16.70 5.98 12.56
C GLU A 341 15.92 6.41 11.31
N CYS A 342 15.73 7.71 11.13
CA CYS A 342 14.95 8.25 10.02
C CYS A 342 15.58 7.94 8.65
N TYR A 343 16.84 8.28 8.44
CA TYR A 343 17.54 7.97 7.20
C TYR A 343 17.73 6.46 6.99
N GLY A 344 18.04 5.70 8.06
CA GLY A 344 18.14 4.25 8.01
C GLY A 344 16.84 3.60 7.51
N ARG A 345 15.68 4.10 7.95
CA ARG A 345 14.37 3.64 7.49
C ARG A 345 14.13 3.98 6.03
N ILE A 346 14.41 5.22 5.59
CA ILE A 346 14.29 5.59 4.17
C ILE A 346 15.16 4.68 3.29
N PHE A 347 16.43 4.46 3.66
CA PHE A 347 17.34 3.64 2.85
C PHE A 347 16.88 2.19 2.78
N SER A 348 16.30 1.65 3.86
CA SER A 348 15.66 0.32 3.84
C SER A 348 14.45 0.28 2.90
N TYR A 349 13.62 1.32 2.90
CA TYR A 349 12.48 1.42 1.99
C TYR A 349 12.93 1.60 0.53
N MET A 350 13.99 2.38 0.27
CA MET A 350 14.58 2.49 -1.07
C MET A 350 14.95 1.11 -1.64
N LYS A 351 15.55 0.24 -0.83
CA LYS A 351 15.88 -1.13 -1.23
C LYS A 351 14.64 -2.00 -1.46
N ALA A 352 13.61 -1.87 -0.62
CA ALA A 352 12.40 -2.70 -0.67
C ALA A 352 11.43 -2.29 -1.80
N TYR A 353 11.31 -0.98 -2.07
CA TYR A 353 10.34 -0.40 -2.99
C TYR A 353 10.96 0.12 -4.30
N GLN A 354 12.22 -0.21 -4.57
CA GLN A 354 12.86 0.19 -5.84
C GLN A 354 12.13 -0.47 -7.02
N LYS A 355 11.60 0.37 -7.91
CA LYS A 355 10.96 -0.07 -9.16
C LYS A 355 11.83 0.30 -10.35
N GLY A 356 12.28 -0.72 -11.10
CA GLY A 356 12.99 -0.53 -12.37
C GLY A 356 14.35 0.16 -12.23
N ALA A 357 14.64 1.08 -13.14
CA ALA A 357 15.91 1.82 -13.23
C ALA A 357 15.92 3.11 -12.39
N GLU A 358 15.22 3.16 -11.26
CA GLU A 358 15.29 4.32 -10.37
C GLU A 358 16.74 4.56 -9.94
N ASP A 359 17.25 5.75 -10.25
CA ASP A 359 18.64 6.09 -9.95
C ASP A 359 18.81 6.40 -8.46
N ILE A 360 19.30 5.41 -7.72
CA ILE A 360 19.61 5.55 -6.28
C ILE A 360 20.51 6.75 -6.02
N LYS A 361 21.47 7.03 -6.90
CA LYS A 361 22.38 8.18 -6.76
C LYS A 361 21.62 9.50 -6.82
N SER A 362 20.63 9.63 -7.70
CA SER A 362 19.79 10.83 -7.76
C SER A 362 18.93 11.01 -6.51
N LEU A 363 18.45 9.92 -5.93
CA LEU A 363 17.71 9.95 -4.67
C LEU A 363 18.63 10.33 -3.50
N CYS A 364 19.83 9.76 -3.43
CA CYS A 364 20.81 10.09 -2.39
C CYS A 364 21.25 11.57 -2.47
N ALA A 365 21.27 12.17 -3.67
CA ALA A 365 21.57 13.60 -3.83
C ALA A 365 20.55 14.53 -3.13
N LYS A 366 19.34 14.03 -2.82
CA LYS A 366 18.30 14.76 -2.06
C LYS A 366 18.57 14.84 -0.56
N VAL A 367 19.50 14.02 -0.06
CA VAL A 367 19.94 14.09 1.34
C VAL A 367 20.78 15.33 1.53
N SER A 368 20.34 16.26 2.36
CA SER A 368 21.00 17.56 2.58
C SER A 368 22.34 17.42 3.29
N GLU A 369 22.42 16.50 4.27
CA GLU A 369 23.62 16.29 5.07
C GLU A 369 24.61 15.34 4.38
N LEU A 370 25.86 15.83 4.22
CA LEU A 370 26.90 15.12 3.46
C LEU A 370 27.21 13.71 4.00
N ASP A 371 27.25 13.55 5.33
CA ASP A 371 27.56 12.25 5.96
C ASP A 371 26.45 11.21 5.70
N TRP A 372 25.19 11.62 5.71
CA TRP A 372 24.06 10.76 5.38
C TRP A 372 23.96 10.46 3.90
N ARG A 373 24.31 11.44 3.06
CA ARG A 373 24.39 11.24 1.60
C ARG A 373 25.42 10.17 1.26
N LYS A 374 26.62 10.22 1.84
CA LYS A 374 27.65 9.18 1.66
C LYS A 374 27.18 7.80 2.10
N LYS A 375 26.44 7.71 3.23
CA LYS A 375 25.86 6.43 3.68
C LYS A 375 24.75 5.91 2.77
N CYS A 376 24.01 6.77 2.11
CA CYS A 376 22.99 6.41 1.14
C CYS A 376 23.61 5.81 -0.13
N GLU A 377 24.77 6.35 -0.59
CA GLU A 377 25.46 5.95 -1.82
C GLU A 377 26.24 4.61 -1.67
N ASN A 378 26.52 4.18 -0.42
CA ASN A 378 27.20 2.93 -0.10
C ASN A 378 26.22 1.82 0.32
#